data_dfec047a5bedba1063474a1f1a79bd2d
#
_entry.id   dfec047a5bedba1063474a1f1a79bd2d
#
_cell.length_a   1.000
_cell.length_b   1.000
_cell.length_c   1.000
_cell.angle_alpha   90.00
_cell.angle_beta   90.00
_cell.angle_gamma   90.00
#
_symmetry.space_group_name_H-M   'P 1'
#
loop_
_entity.id
_entity.type
_entity.pdbx_description
1 polymer ?
#
loop_
_entity_poly.entity_id
_entity_poly.type
_entity_poly.pdbx_seq_one_letter_code
_entity_poly.pdbx_strand_id
1 'polypeptide(L)'
;MRVLACIAAVALVLICDRAFAADEDAPNRKPVKVVADARLSVGGQGMLPLYLSSDWSMPLPAISRAIIVLHGRLRNADDYYMSAHTAQLAAGGDGQSALMIVPQFLAEIDIEAHKLSADTLRWSLEGWEGGDAALAPNPVSSFEALDAILAKLSDRRIFPNLKQVVVAGHSGGGQVAQRYAIAGKGEVALSRQHIDVRYVVANPSSYAYFNSERPEPKIAASCPGYNNWKYGMDARPPYLADAMPVALEQRYVEREVIYLLGTLDTNPEHPALDKSCMAKAQGPYRYARGHNYVGVMAKRDHGTPNHRVWDVAGVGHDGDKMLTSKCGLAALFDIPGCGAER
;
A
#
# COMPACT_ATOMS: atom_id res chain seq x y z
N MET A 1 17.21 76.51 20.03
CA MET A 1 17.74 75.17 19.71
C MET A 1 16.78 74.11 20.30
N ARG A 2 15.96 73.55 19.50
CA ARG A 2 15.05 72.46 19.92
C ARG A 2 15.52 71.16 19.16
N VAL A 3 15.97 70.20 19.94
CA VAL A 3 16.38 68.88 19.44
C VAL A 3 15.12 68.00 19.33
N LEU A 4 14.73 67.60 18.14
CA LEU A 4 13.70 66.56 17.92
C LEU A 4 14.37 65.19 18.04
N ALA A 5 13.90 64.39 18.99
CA ALA A 5 14.24 62.97 19.05
C ALA A 5 13.23 62.16 18.23
N CYS A 6 13.69 61.53 17.17
CA CYS A 6 12.92 60.51 16.43
C CYS A 6 12.98 59.19 17.18
N ILE A 7 11.82 58.68 17.63
CA ILE A 7 11.67 57.35 18.18
C ILE A 7 11.25 56.44 17.01
N ALA A 8 12.14 55.54 16.61
CA ALA A 8 11.82 54.47 15.65
C ALA A 8 11.17 53.30 16.39
N ALA A 9 9.90 53.04 16.13
CA ALA A 9 9.20 51.87 16.61
C ALA A 9 9.53 50.69 15.70
N VAL A 10 10.29 49.73 16.21
CA VAL A 10 10.51 48.40 15.55
C VAL A 10 9.32 47.52 15.87
N ALA A 11 8.47 47.32 14.89
CA ALA A 11 7.40 46.32 14.98
C ALA A 11 7.98 44.90 14.80
N LEU A 12 8.07 44.15 15.89
CA LEU A 12 8.44 42.75 15.90
C LEU A 12 7.24 41.93 15.41
N VAL A 13 7.27 41.51 14.17
CA VAL A 13 6.28 40.58 13.63
C VAL A 13 6.63 39.20 14.17
N LEU A 14 5.94 38.77 15.21
CA LEU A 14 5.92 37.38 15.65
C LEU A 14 5.18 36.53 14.60
N ILE A 15 5.93 35.89 13.73
CA ILE A 15 5.43 34.79 12.89
C ILE A 15 5.16 33.63 13.84
N CYS A 16 3.89 33.47 14.21
CA CYS A 16 3.43 32.32 14.97
C CYS A 16 3.37 31.13 14.00
N ASP A 17 4.48 30.40 13.85
CA ASP A 17 4.48 29.07 13.25
C ASP A 17 3.60 28.19 14.13
N ARG A 18 2.32 28.08 13.75
CA ARG A 18 1.48 26.99 14.23
C ARG A 18 1.99 25.71 13.56
N ALA A 19 3.05 25.14 14.11
CA ALA A 19 3.30 23.71 13.96
C ALA A 19 2.02 23.04 14.45
N PHE A 20 1.28 22.39 13.53
CA PHE A 20 0.22 21.48 13.92
C PHE A 20 0.89 20.42 14.79
N ALA A 21 0.68 20.48 16.09
CA ALA A 21 1.09 19.43 16.99
C ALA A 21 0.45 18.15 16.45
N ALA A 22 1.29 17.25 15.95
CA ALA A 22 0.82 15.95 15.51
C ALA A 22 0.21 15.28 16.74
N ASP A 23 -1.00 14.75 16.60
CA ASP A 23 -1.71 14.06 17.66
C ASP A 23 -0.86 12.87 18.15
N GLU A 24 -0.17 13.07 19.30
CA GLU A 24 0.73 12.07 19.87
C GLU A 24 0.00 10.79 20.28
N ASP A 25 -1.31 10.87 20.51
CA ASP A 25 -2.16 9.75 20.86
C ASP A 25 -2.71 8.97 19.63
N ALA A 26 -2.40 9.41 18.40
CA ALA A 26 -2.83 8.72 17.21
C ALA A 26 -2.35 7.25 17.23
N PRO A 27 -3.23 6.26 16.96
CA PRO A 27 -2.89 4.84 17.09
C PRO A 27 -1.66 4.39 16.27
N ASN A 28 -1.40 5.03 15.12
CA ASN A 28 -0.23 4.72 14.29
C ASN A 28 1.09 5.26 14.86
N ARG A 29 1.04 6.08 15.92
CA ARG A 29 2.22 6.58 16.65
C ARG A 29 2.61 5.73 17.85
N LYS A 30 1.86 4.66 18.12
CA LYS A 30 2.21 3.66 19.14
C LYS A 30 3.02 2.53 18.51
N PRO A 31 3.94 1.91 19.27
CA PRO A 31 4.66 0.74 18.79
C PRO A 31 3.70 -0.39 18.43
N VAL A 32 4.08 -1.23 17.47
CA VAL A 32 3.37 -2.46 17.18
C VAL A 32 3.42 -3.40 18.39
N LYS A 33 2.40 -4.24 18.54
CA LYS A 33 2.36 -5.20 19.67
C LYS A 33 3.32 -6.37 19.46
N VAL A 34 3.43 -6.83 18.21
CA VAL A 34 4.21 -8.01 17.83
C VAL A 34 5.03 -7.69 16.60
N VAL A 35 6.24 -8.19 16.55
CA VAL A 35 7.12 -8.13 15.38
C VAL A 35 7.29 -9.53 14.81
N ALA A 36 7.18 -9.64 13.50
CA ALA A 36 7.36 -10.90 12.77
C ALA A 36 8.75 -11.50 13.02
N ASP A 37 8.85 -12.82 13.11
CA ASP A 37 10.10 -13.53 13.45
C ASP A 37 10.98 -13.79 12.22
N ALA A 38 10.38 -14.12 11.06
CA ALA A 38 11.16 -14.36 9.85
C ALA A 38 11.77 -13.05 9.30
N ARG A 39 12.90 -13.16 8.63
CA ARG A 39 13.66 -12.04 8.10
C ARG A 39 14.03 -12.30 6.64
N LEU A 40 13.85 -11.30 5.80
CA LEU A 40 14.33 -11.29 4.42
C LEU A 40 15.41 -10.22 4.26
N SER A 41 16.58 -10.61 3.75
CA SER A 41 17.60 -9.65 3.37
C SER A 41 17.21 -8.93 2.08
N VAL A 42 17.15 -7.61 2.12
CA VAL A 42 16.84 -6.77 0.96
C VAL A 42 18.16 -6.28 0.34
N GLY A 43 18.66 -7.00 -0.65
CA GLY A 43 19.87 -6.64 -1.37
C GLY A 43 21.14 -6.51 -0.50
N GLY A 44 21.16 -7.14 0.67
CA GLY A 44 22.27 -6.97 1.65
C GLY A 44 22.26 -5.64 2.38
N GLN A 45 21.25 -4.79 2.17
CA GLN A 45 21.19 -3.44 2.73
C GLN A 45 20.38 -3.32 4.03
N GLY A 46 19.68 -4.38 4.40
CA GLY A 46 18.88 -4.43 5.64
C GLY A 46 17.95 -5.64 5.63
N MET A 47 17.34 -5.88 6.80
CA MET A 47 16.45 -7.01 7.03
C MET A 47 15.00 -6.55 7.13
N LEU A 48 14.13 -7.15 6.34
CA LEU A 48 12.68 -6.94 6.38
C LEU A 48 12.05 -8.03 7.25
N PRO A 49 11.37 -7.70 8.36
CA PRO A 49 10.56 -8.65 9.10
C PRO A 49 9.33 -9.06 8.29
N LEU A 50 8.94 -10.35 8.37
CA LEU A 50 7.75 -10.85 7.69
C LEU A 50 7.22 -12.13 8.34
N TYR A 51 5.90 -12.35 8.22
CA TYR A 51 5.25 -13.61 8.55
C TYR A 51 5.20 -14.50 7.32
N LEU A 52 5.38 -15.82 7.53
CA LEU A 52 5.31 -16.85 6.50
C LEU A 52 4.45 -18.03 6.98
N SER A 53 3.57 -18.54 6.13
CA SER A 53 2.81 -19.76 6.45
C SER A 53 3.63 -21.04 6.25
N SER A 54 4.79 -20.95 5.57
CA SER A 54 5.74 -22.07 5.41
C SER A 54 7.16 -21.52 5.29
N ASP A 55 8.13 -22.25 5.82
CA ASP A 55 9.53 -21.89 5.70
C ASP A 55 10.02 -22.05 4.25
N TRP A 56 10.43 -20.96 3.65
CA TRP A 56 10.96 -20.89 2.29
C TRP A 56 12.50 -20.98 2.19
N SER A 57 13.16 -21.42 3.23
CA SER A 57 14.57 -21.79 3.19
C SER A 57 14.79 -23.12 2.46
N MET A 58 13.75 -23.95 2.38
CA MET A 58 13.73 -25.26 1.72
C MET A 58 12.79 -25.23 0.51
N PRO A 59 12.95 -26.19 -0.44
CA PRO A 59 12.03 -26.31 -1.57
C PRO A 59 10.58 -26.56 -1.16
N LEU A 60 9.66 -25.84 -1.78
CA LEU A 60 8.22 -25.88 -1.55
C LEU A 60 7.45 -26.32 -2.83
N PRO A 61 7.59 -27.57 -3.26
CA PRO A 61 7.00 -28.03 -4.53
C PRO A 61 5.46 -28.08 -4.51
N ALA A 62 4.82 -28.10 -3.34
CA ALA A 62 3.36 -28.08 -3.23
C ALA A 62 2.76 -26.67 -3.49
N ILE A 63 3.58 -25.63 -3.46
CA ILE A 63 3.12 -24.25 -3.61
C ILE A 63 2.97 -23.89 -5.08
N SER A 64 1.75 -23.59 -5.48
CA SER A 64 1.40 -23.09 -6.82
C SER A 64 1.01 -21.60 -6.83
N ARG A 65 0.69 -21.05 -5.66
CA ARG A 65 0.31 -19.64 -5.46
C ARG A 65 1.06 -19.03 -4.26
N ALA A 66 1.47 -17.78 -4.38
CA ALA A 66 1.97 -17.01 -3.24
C ALA A 66 1.10 -15.75 -3.08
N ILE A 67 0.70 -15.45 -1.84
CA ILE A 67 -0.16 -14.31 -1.53
C ILE A 67 0.59 -13.41 -0.53
N ILE A 68 0.95 -12.22 -1.00
CA ILE A 68 1.57 -11.18 -0.19
C ILE A 68 0.45 -10.28 0.32
N VAL A 69 0.26 -10.21 1.65
CA VAL A 69 -0.79 -9.38 2.26
C VAL A 69 -0.13 -8.20 2.97
N LEU A 70 -0.46 -7.00 2.53
CA LEU A 70 0.10 -5.75 3.05
C LEU A 70 -0.80 -5.20 4.14
N HIS A 71 -0.21 -4.97 5.32
CA HIS A 71 -0.92 -4.46 6.50
C HIS A 71 -1.40 -3.01 6.34
N GLY A 72 -2.32 -2.59 7.22
CA GLY A 72 -2.78 -1.22 7.31
C GLY A 72 -1.77 -0.27 7.98
N ARG A 73 -2.16 0.99 8.14
CA ARG A 73 -1.33 2.07 8.70
C ARG A 73 -0.80 1.78 10.11
N LEU A 74 -1.45 0.89 10.87
CA LEU A 74 -1.02 0.53 12.22
C LEU A 74 0.21 -0.37 12.27
N ARG A 75 0.71 -0.83 11.15
CA ARG A 75 1.87 -1.74 11.01
C ARG A 75 1.67 -3.09 11.70
N ASN A 76 0.43 -3.44 12.03
CA ASN A 76 -0.02 -4.65 12.72
C ASN A 76 -0.07 -5.86 11.77
N ALA A 77 1.09 -6.28 11.30
CA ALA A 77 1.22 -7.38 10.35
C ALA A 77 0.72 -8.73 10.92
N ASP A 78 0.77 -8.91 12.23
CA ASP A 78 0.21 -10.04 12.96
C ASP A 78 -1.30 -10.21 12.74
N ASP A 79 -2.09 -9.13 12.87
CA ASP A 79 -3.54 -9.16 12.62
C ASP A 79 -3.83 -9.53 11.15
N TYR A 80 -3.07 -8.95 10.22
CA TYR A 80 -3.22 -9.26 8.78
C TYR A 80 -2.77 -10.68 8.43
N TYR A 81 -1.78 -11.23 9.14
CA TYR A 81 -1.39 -12.62 8.99
C TYR A 81 -2.49 -13.56 9.46
N MET A 82 -3.15 -13.26 10.57
CA MET A 82 -4.28 -14.05 11.07
C MET A 82 -5.46 -14.00 10.08
N SER A 83 -5.80 -12.82 9.55
CA SER A 83 -6.84 -12.69 8.52
C SER A 83 -6.49 -13.45 7.24
N ALA A 84 -5.23 -13.37 6.79
CA ALA A 84 -4.74 -14.10 5.64
C ALA A 84 -4.81 -15.63 5.85
N HIS A 85 -4.44 -16.10 7.04
CA HIS A 85 -4.53 -17.52 7.40
C HIS A 85 -5.99 -17.99 7.48
N THR A 86 -6.89 -17.17 8.02
CA THR A 86 -8.34 -17.46 8.03
C THR A 86 -8.88 -17.59 6.60
N ALA A 87 -8.51 -16.67 5.71
CA ALA A 87 -8.87 -16.74 4.30
C ALA A 87 -8.29 -17.99 3.61
N GLN A 88 -7.03 -18.34 3.94
CA GLN A 88 -6.36 -19.55 3.45
C GLN A 88 -7.11 -20.82 3.85
N LEU A 89 -7.53 -20.93 5.11
CA LEU A 89 -8.33 -22.08 5.59
C LEU A 89 -9.69 -22.14 4.92
N ALA A 90 -10.36 -21.00 4.74
CA ALA A 90 -11.65 -20.92 4.06
C ALA A 90 -11.58 -21.30 2.56
N ALA A 91 -10.40 -21.15 1.95
CA ALA A 91 -10.16 -21.53 0.55
C ALA A 91 -9.96 -23.03 0.33
N GLY A 92 -9.91 -23.84 1.39
CA GLY A 92 -9.81 -25.31 1.29
C GLY A 92 -8.58 -25.77 0.51
N GLY A 93 -8.79 -26.57 -0.54
CA GLY A 93 -7.70 -27.13 -1.37
C GLY A 93 -6.83 -26.06 -2.06
N ASP A 94 -7.43 -24.97 -2.53
CA ASP A 94 -6.69 -23.86 -3.13
C ASP A 94 -5.82 -23.14 -2.09
N GLY A 95 -6.29 -23.05 -0.85
CA GLY A 95 -5.52 -22.52 0.26
C GLY A 95 -4.31 -23.39 0.64
N GLN A 96 -4.43 -24.73 0.55
CA GLN A 96 -3.33 -25.65 0.86
C GLN A 96 -2.13 -25.50 -0.08
N SER A 97 -2.36 -25.10 -1.33
CA SER A 97 -1.32 -24.84 -2.33
C SER A 97 -0.80 -23.39 -2.32
N ALA A 98 -1.23 -22.56 -1.36
CA ALA A 98 -0.86 -21.17 -1.25
C ALA A 98 0.14 -20.91 -0.13
N LEU A 99 1.17 -20.09 -0.40
CA LEU A 99 2.08 -19.52 0.58
C LEU A 99 1.59 -18.13 0.97
N MET A 100 1.31 -17.89 2.26
CA MET A 100 0.97 -16.58 2.78
C MET A 100 2.24 -15.86 3.25
N ILE A 101 2.39 -14.60 2.84
CA ILE A 101 3.55 -13.75 3.15
C ILE A 101 3.01 -12.40 3.63
N VAL A 102 3.37 -11.98 4.84
CA VAL A 102 2.94 -10.67 5.35
C VAL A 102 4.17 -9.87 5.80
N PRO A 103 4.73 -9.03 4.92
CA PRO A 103 5.85 -8.17 5.28
C PRO A 103 5.41 -7.12 6.30
N GLN A 104 6.32 -6.76 7.21
CA GLN A 104 6.06 -5.76 8.24
C GLN A 104 6.97 -4.53 8.02
N PHE A 105 6.37 -3.42 7.62
CA PHE A 105 7.05 -2.14 7.44
C PHE A 105 7.09 -1.39 8.78
N LEU A 106 8.20 -1.50 9.49
CA LEU A 106 8.38 -0.91 10.82
C LEU A 106 8.80 0.56 10.78
N ALA A 107 8.59 1.26 11.89
CA ALA A 107 9.06 2.62 12.15
C ALA A 107 10.08 2.62 13.30
N GLU A 108 10.78 3.74 13.53
CA GLU A 108 11.80 3.84 14.60
C GLU A 108 11.23 3.48 15.97
N ILE A 109 10.01 3.93 16.28
CA ILE A 109 9.34 3.61 17.56
C ILE A 109 9.18 2.10 17.80
N ASP A 110 9.05 1.31 16.74
CA ASP A 110 8.92 -0.15 16.82
C ASP A 110 10.29 -0.79 17.14
N ILE A 111 11.36 -0.25 16.52
CA ILE A 111 12.73 -0.71 16.75
C ILE A 111 13.14 -0.49 18.21
N GLU A 112 12.87 0.70 18.72
CA GLU A 112 13.17 1.07 20.11
C GLU A 112 12.38 0.21 21.12
N ALA A 113 11.07 0.09 20.92
CA ALA A 113 10.19 -0.62 21.83
C ALA A 113 10.52 -2.13 21.94
N HIS A 114 10.88 -2.74 20.82
CA HIS A 114 11.20 -4.17 20.74
C HIS A 114 12.69 -4.47 20.77
N LYS A 115 13.56 -3.46 20.90
CA LYS A 115 15.03 -3.59 20.93
C LYS A 115 15.55 -4.41 19.74
N LEU A 116 15.04 -4.12 18.55
CA LEU A 116 15.40 -4.88 17.36
C LEU A 116 16.84 -4.58 16.91
N SER A 117 17.40 -5.52 16.16
CA SER A 117 18.73 -5.38 15.57
C SER A 117 18.84 -4.13 14.68
N ALA A 118 20.01 -3.49 14.70
CA ALA A 118 20.29 -2.26 13.94
C ALA A 118 20.15 -2.44 12.42
N ASP A 119 20.28 -3.66 11.91
CA ASP A 119 20.09 -4.00 10.50
C ASP A 119 18.61 -4.12 10.08
N THR A 120 17.66 -3.99 11.02
CA THR A 120 16.22 -4.01 10.71
C THR A 120 15.82 -2.74 9.96
N LEU A 121 15.26 -2.91 8.76
CA LEU A 121 14.73 -1.82 7.95
C LEU A 121 13.58 -1.12 8.67
N ARG A 122 13.57 0.22 8.62
CA ARG A 122 12.54 1.06 9.19
C ARG A 122 12.32 2.33 8.39
N TRP A 123 11.07 2.71 8.29
CA TRP A 123 10.61 3.86 7.51
C TRP A 123 9.99 4.93 8.42
N SER A 124 9.68 6.08 7.86
CA SER A 124 8.77 7.01 8.51
C SER A 124 7.38 6.37 8.64
N LEU A 125 6.56 6.87 9.57
CA LEU A 125 5.24 6.29 9.89
C LEU A 125 4.32 6.12 8.67
N GLU A 126 4.50 6.94 7.63
CA GLU A 126 3.65 6.95 6.42
C GLU A 126 4.42 6.82 5.11
N GLY A 127 5.75 6.98 5.12
CA GLY A 127 6.56 6.99 3.90
C GLY A 127 6.58 5.64 3.19
N TRP A 128 6.53 4.53 3.96
CA TRP A 128 6.46 3.19 3.39
C TRP A 128 5.24 2.98 2.49
N GLU A 129 4.13 3.73 2.72
CA GLU A 129 2.93 3.67 1.88
C GLU A 129 3.15 4.22 0.46
N GLY A 130 4.19 5.02 0.25
CA GLY A 130 4.50 5.68 -1.01
C GLY A 130 5.75 5.20 -1.72
N GLY A 131 6.46 4.21 -1.18
CA GLY A 131 7.73 3.77 -1.73
C GLY A 131 8.92 4.63 -1.32
N ASP A 132 8.80 5.41 -0.24
CA ASP A 132 9.90 6.20 0.27
C ASP A 132 11.05 5.31 0.73
N ALA A 133 12.23 5.89 0.79
CA ALA A 133 13.42 5.22 1.31
C ALA A 133 13.31 4.99 2.81
N ALA A 134 13.83 3.87 3.28
CA ALA A 134 14.01 3.60 4.70
C ALA A 134 14.92 4.66 5.34
N LEU A 135 14.65 4.97 6.61
CA LEU A 135 15.46 5.89 7.40
C LEU A 135 16.77 5.23 7.86
N ALA A 136 16.74 3.91 8.04
CA ALA A 136 17.90 3.09 8.43
C ALA A 136 17.62 1.59 8.16
N PRO A 137 18.65 0.72 8.12
CA PRO A 137 20.08 1.05 8.15
C PRO A 137 20.58 1.72 6.87
N ASN A 138 19.93 1.48 5.74
CA ASN A 138 20.27 2.05 4.43
C ASN A 138 18.98 2.55 3.75
N PRO A 139 19.06 3.49 2.80
CA PRO A 139 17.90 4.13 2.16
C PRO A 139 17.22 3.21 1.14
N VAL A 140 16.72 2.06 1.59
CA VAL A 140 15.99 1.08 0.77
C VAL A 140 14.54 1.51 0.63
N SER A 141 14.04 1.64 -0.58
CA SER A 141 12.61 1.89 -0.82
C SER A 141 11.75 0.74 -0.28
N SER A 142 10.58 1.05 0.28
CA SER A 142 9.60 0.00 0.64
C SER A 142 9.16 -0.81 -0.59
N PHE A 143 9.26 -0.26 -1.79
CA PHE A 143 9.00 -0.98 -3.04
C PHE A 143 10.16 -1.89 -3.42
N GLU A 144 11.42 -1.53 -3.13
CA GLU A 144 12.56 -2.44 -3.27
C GLU A 144 12.46 -3.63 -2.32
N ALA A 145 11.88 -3.42 -1.13
CA ALA A 145 11.60 -4.52 -0.22
C ALA A 145 10.55 -5.50 -0.78
N LEU A 146 9.54 -5.01 -1.48
CA LEU A 146 8.58 -5.86 -2.21
C LEU A 146 9.23 -6.52 -3.43
N ASP A 147 10.07 -5.81 -4.18
CA ASP A 147 10.84 -6.40 -5.30
C ASP A 147 11.70 -7.57 -4.81
N ALA A 148 12.29 -7.47 -3.62
CA ALA A 148 13.09 -8.55 -3.03
C ALA A 148 12.24 -9.80 -2.71
N ILE A 149 10.99 -9.62 -2.24
CA ILE A 149 10.05 -10.74 -2.04
C ILE A 149 9.73 -11.40 -3.39
N LEU A 150 9.42 -10.60 -4.44
CA LEU A 150 9.12 -11.13 -5.76
C LEU A 150 10.33 -11.83 -6.39
N ALA A 151 11.53 -11.30 -6.18
CA ALA A 151 12.77 -11.95 -6.62
C ALA A 151 12.98 -13.30 -5.91
N LYS A 152 12.71 -13.40 -4.60
CA LYS A 152 12.75 -14.67 -3.87
C LYS A 152 11.75 -15.67 -4.43
N LEU A 153 10.53 -15.23 -4.77
CA LEU A 153 9.47 -16.07 -5.34
C LEU A 153 9.78 -16.54 -6.77
N SER A 154 10.66 -15.86 -7.50
CA SER A 154 11.08 -16.28 -8.84
C SER A 154 12.11 -17.43 -8.84
N ASP A 155 12.64 -17.83 -7.67
CA ASP A 155 13.61 -18.93 -7.58
C ASP A 155 12.93 -20.29 -7.73
N ARG A 156 13.04 -20.86 -8.92
CA ARG A 156 12.45 -22.17 -9.27
C ARG A 156 13.03 -23.35 -8.48
N ARG A 157 14.17 -23.19 -7.83
CA ARG A 157 14.73 -24.23 -6.93
C ARG A 157 13.91 -24.34 -5.66
N ILE A 158 13.32 -23.23 -5.22
CA ILE A 158 12.46 -23.16 -4.02
C ILE A 158 10.99 -23.38 -4.43
N PHE A 159 10.54 -22.71 -5.48
CA PHE A 159 9.16 -22.67 -5.93
C PHE A 159 9.01 -23.27 -7.35
N PRO A 160 9.27 -24.57 -7.55
CA PRO A 160 9.27 -25.17 -8.90
C PRO A 160 7.90 -25.07 -9.60
N ASN A 161 6.81 -25.10 -8.85
CA ASN A 161 5.44 -25.15 -9.36
C ASN A 161 4.65 -23.83 -9.15
N LEU A 162 5.28 -22.76 -8.71
CA LEU A 162 4.62 -21.47 -8.54
C LEU A 162 4.13 -20.92 -9.88
N LYS A 163 2.85 -20.58 -9.96
CA LYS A 163 2.17 -20.08 -11.18
C LYS A 163 1.68 -18.66 -11.02
N GLN A 164 1.29 -18.27 -9.82
CA GLN A 164 0.70 -16.97 -9.55
C GLN A 164 1.21 -16.35 -8.25
N VAL A 165 1.43 -15.04 -8.29
CA VAL A 165 1.66 -14.21 -7.10
C VAL A 165 0.53 -13.20 -7.01
N VAL A 166 -0.08 -13.08 -5.82
CA VAL A 166 -1.10 -12.07 -5.53
C VAL A 166 -0.49 -11.06 -4.56
N VAL A 167 -0.48 -9.78 -4.91
CA VAL A 167 -0.09 -8.69 -4.02
C VAL A 167 -1.37 -7.99 -3.55
N ALA A 168 -1.80 -8.30 -2.33
CA ALA A 168 -3.04 -7.81 -1.76
C ALA A 168 -2.77 -6.84 -0.61
N GLY A 169 -3.63 -5.85 -0.41
CA GLY A 169 -3.56 -4.98 0.74
C GLY A 169 -4.88 -4.30 1.05
N HIS A 170 -5.09 -4.00 2.34
CA HIS A 170 -6.26 -3.27 2.81
C HIS A 170 -5.82 -1.95 3.45
N SER A 171 -6.63 -0.88 3.32
CA SER A 171 -6.35 0.42 3.94
C SER A 171 -5.00 1.01 3.47
N GLY A 172 -4.05 1.24 4.39
CA GLY A 172 -2.66 1.63 4.06
C GLY A 172 -2.00 0.61 3.13
N GLY A 173 -2.15 -0.69 3.40
CA GLY A 173 -1.69 -1.75 2.51
C GLY A 173 -2.35 -1.72 1.14
N GLY A 174 -3.63 -1.35 1.05
CA GLY A 174 -4.34 -1.12 -0.22
C GLY A 174 -3.74 0.05 -1.01
N GLN A 175 -3.31 1.11 -0.33
CA GLN A 175 -2.56 2.20 -0.95
C GLN A 175 -1.22 1.72 -1.52
N VAL A 176 -0.48 0.89 -0.75
CA VAL A 176 0.78 0.29 -1.22
C VAL A 176 0.53 -0.62 -2.41
N ALA A 177 -0.47 -1.50 -2.36
CA ALA A 177 -0.80 -2.41 -3.46
C ALA A 177 -1.09 -1.65 -4.77
N GLN A 178 -1.88 -0.57 -4.71
CA GLN A 178 -2.17 0.27 -5.88
C GLN A 178 -0.92 0.98 -6.41
N ARG A 179 -0.14 1.60 -5.53
CA ARG A 179 1.07 2.33 -5.92
C ARG A 179 2.17 1.40 -6.40
N TYR A 180 2.31 0.22 -5.79
CA TYR A 180 3.24 -0.80 -6.26
C TYR A 180 2.78 -1.42 -7.58
N ALA A 181 1.47 -1.57 -7.81
CA ALA A 181 0.94 -1.91 -9.12
C ALA A 181 1.28 -0.88 -10.21
N ILE A 182 1.47 0.39 -9.86
CA ILE A 182 1.99 1.42 -10.79
C ILE A 182 3.51 1.30 -10.95
N ALA A 183 4.22 1.22 -9.83
CA ALA A 183 5.66 1.49 -9.72
C ALA A 183 6.54 0.24 -9.78
N GLY A 184 6.07 -0.90 -9.24
CA GLY A 184 6.86 -2.10 -8.94
C GLY A 184 7.68 -2.63 -10.11
N LYS A 185 8.93 -3.00 -9.81
CA LYS A 185 9.91 -3.50 -10.77
C LYS A 185 10.11 -5.03 -10.66
N GLY A 186 9.74 -5.62 -9.52
CA GLY A 186 10.00 -7.04 -9.21
C GLY A 186 9.24 -8.03 -10.11
N GLU A 187 8.15 -7.61 -10.75
CA GLU A 187 7.35 -8.43 -11.66
C GLU A 187 8.14 -8.99 -12.85
N VAL A 188 9.19 -8.27 -13.28
CA VAL A 188 10.06 -8.71 -14.38
C VAL A 188 10.74 -10.05 -14.06
N ALA A 189 11.12 -10.30 -12.80
CA ALA A 189 11.73 -11.56 -12.38
C ALA A 189 10.74 -12.72 -12.46
N LEU A 190 9.47 -12.50 -12.10
CA LEU A 190 8.39 -13.48 -12.16
C LEU A 190 7.98 -13.78 -13.60
N SER A 191 7.82 -12.74 -14.43
CA SER A 191 7.45 -12.87 -15.84
C SER A 191 8.42 -13.75 -16.63
N ARG A 192 9.74 -13.62 -16.36
CA ARG A 192 10.77 -14.49 -16.96
C ARG A 192 10.61 -15.97 -16.60
N GLN A 193 9.90 -16.25 -15.53
CA GLN A 193 9.58 -17.59 -15.05
C GLN A 193 8.14 -18.01 -15.38
N HIS A 194 7.41 -17.24 -16.20
CA HIS A 194 5.99 -17.47 -16.51
C HIS A 194 5.13 -17.59 -15.25
N ILE A 195 5.35 -16.67 -14.29
CA ILE A 195 4.56 -16.54 -13.09
C ILE A 195 3.74 -15.25 -13.21
N ASP A 196 2.41 -15.39 -13.18
CA ASP A 196 1.49 -14.27 -13.28
C ASP A 196 1.41 -13.49 -11.99
N VAL A 197 1.13 -12.18 -12.10
CA VAL A 197 0.97 -11.30 -10.93
C VAL A 197 -0.40 -10.62 -10.98
N ARG A 198 -1.10 -10.68 -9.84
CA ARG A 198 -2.37 -10.00 -9.60
C ARG A 198 -2.21 -9.03 -8.44
N TYR A 199 -2.85 -7.87 -8.55
CA TYR A 199 -2.94 -6.88 -7.48
C TYR A 199 -4.36 -6.81 -6.92
N VAL A 200 -4.50 -6.82 -5.59
CA VAL A 200 -5.80 -6.68 -4.90
C VAL A 200 -5.75 -5.44 -4.02
N VAL A 201 -6.54 -4.46 -4.38
CA VAL A 201 -6.56 -3.12 -3.79
C VAL A 201 -7.85 -2.96 -2.99
N ALA A 202 -7.77 -3.13 -1.67
CA ALA A 202 -8.94 -3.09 -0.81
C ALA A 202 -9.02 -1.81 0.02
N ASN A 203 -10.10 -1.05 -0.13
CA ASN A 203 -10.45 0.14 0.66
C ASN A 203 -9.29 1.10 0.95
N PRO A 204 -8.43 1.52 -0.01
CA PRO A 204 -7.39 2.50 0.26
C PRO A 204 -7.98 3.88 0.59
N SER A 205 -7.27 4.66 1.40
CA SER A 205 -7.68 6.03 1.72
C SER A 205 -7.41 7.03 0.59
N SER A 206 -6.55 6.70 -0.35
CA SER A 206 -6.23 7.53 -1.52
C SER A 206 -5.58 6.69 -2.62
N TYR A 207 -5.60 7.23 -3.81
CA TYR A 207 -5.04 6.63 -5.03
C TYR A 207 -4.02 7.57 -5.68
N ALA A 208 -3.06 7.04 -6.41
CA ALA A 208 -2.18 7.80 -7.27
C ALA A 208 -2.82 7.94 -8.67
N TYR A 209 -3.09 9.16 -9.09
CA TYR A 209 -3.66 9.51 -10.39
C TYR A 209 -2.54 9.82 -11.39
N PHE A 210 -2.74 9.51 -12.66
CA PHE A 210 -1.74 9.75 -13.72
C PHE A 210 -1.82 11.16 -14.33
N ASN A 211 -2.89 11.88 -14.07
CA ASN A 211 -3.11 13.25 -14.54
C ASN A 211 -3.54 14.18 -13.40
N SER A 212 -3.72 15.45 -13.71
CA SER A 212 -4.14 16.48 -12.76
C SER A 212 -5.66 16.55 -12.55
N GLU A 213 -6.46 15.78 -13.27
CA GLU A 213 -7.91 15.75 -13.08
C GLU A 213 -8.26 15.07 -11.76
N ARG A 214 -9.24 15.65 -11.05
CA ARG A 214 -9.77 15.08 -9.78
C ARG A 214 -11.29 15.18 -9.78
N PRO A 215 -11.95 14.20 -9.13
CA PRO A 215 -13.43 14.21 -8.98
C PRO A 215 -13.97 15.46 -8.30
N GLU A 216 -13.20 16.03 -7.35
CA GLU A 216 -13.53 17.26 -6.64
C GLU A 216 -12.63 18.42 -7.12
N PRO A 217 -12.87 18.99 -8.31
CA PRO A 217 -11.94 19.94 -8.94
C PRO A 217 -11.78 21.26 -8.17
N LYS A 218 -12.81 21.69 -7.43
CA LYS A 218 -12.73 22.89 -6.59
C LYS A 218 -11.78 22.67 -5.41
N ILE A 219 -11.76 21.48 -4.81
CA ILE A 219 -10.82 21.12 -3.75
C ILE A 219 -9.41 21.04 -4.32
N ALA A 220 -9.23 20.37 -5.46
CA ALA A 220 -7.95 20.28 -6.14
C ALA A 220 -7.34 21.66 -6.44
N ALA A 221 -8.14 22.59 -6.98
CA ALA A 221 -7.69 23.93 -7.33
C ALA A 221 -7.19 24.75 -6.12
N SER A 222 -7.68 24.45 -4.91
CA SER A 222 -7.28 25.13 -3.67
C SER A 222 -6.27 24.35 -2.83
N CYS A 223 -5.77 23.20 -3.34
CA CYS A 223 -4.90 22.31 -2.59
C CYS A 223 -3.49 22.25 -3.20
N PRO A 224 -2.51 22.97 -2.65
CA PRO A 224 -1.14 22.91 -3.15
C PRO A 224 -0.60 21.48 -3.09
N GLY A 225 0.07 21.05 -4.16
CA GLY A 225 0.68 19.72 -4.22
C GLY A 225 -0.31 18.54 -4.34
N TYR A 226 -1.58 18.80 -4.68
CA TYR A 226 -2.58 17.73 -4.82
C TYR A 226 -2.19 16.65 -5.85
N ASN A 227 -1.30 16.98 -6.77
CA ASN A 227 -0.78 16.07 -7.78
C ASN A 227 0.60 15.48 -7.43
N ASN A 228 1.14 15.81 -6.26
CA ASN A 228 2.37 15.19 -5.78
C ASN A 228 2.14 13.71 -5.46
N TRP A 229 3.18 12.91 -5.64
CA TRP A 229 3.22 11.56 -5.12
C TRP A 229 3.02 11.63 -3.59
N LYS A 230 2.19 10.90 -3.06
CA LYS A 230 1.52 9.61 -3.40
C LYS A 230 0.08 9.75 -3.97
N TYR A 231 -0.33 10.95 -4.36
CA TYR A 231 -1.68 11.23 -4.89
C TYR A 231 -1.70 11.44 -6.40
N GLY A 232 -0.57 11.73 -6.98
CA GLY A 232 -0.37 11.94 -8.42
C GLY A 232 1.07 11.67 -8.82
N MET A 233 1.51 12.24 -9.96
CA MET A 233 2.80 11.91 -10.58
C MET A 233 3.90 12.97 -10.39
N ASP A 234 3.64 14.06 -9.65
CA ASP A 234 4.67 15.05 -9.36
C ASP A 234 5.48 14.65 -8.12
N ALA A 235 6.70 15.16 -7.97
CA ALA A 235 7.56 14.93 -6.81
C ALA A 235 7.70 13.44 -6.39
N ARG A 236 7.90 12.54 -7.36
CA ARG A 236 8.03 11.10 -7.12
C ARG A 236 9.30 10.77 -6.32
N PRO A 237 9.27 9.68 -5.50
CA PRO A 237 10.45 9.23 -4.77
C PRO A 237 11.56 8.72 -5.70
N PRO A 238 12.81 8.60 -5.22
CA PRO A 238 13.96 8.15 -6.02
C PRO A 238 13.73 6.80 -6.73
N TYR A 239 12.96 5.89 -6.14
CA TYR A 239 12.59 4.62 -6.77
C TYR A 239 11.90 4.79 -8.14
N LEU A 240 11.21 5.91 -8.36
CA LEU A 240 10.49 6.27 -9.58
C LEU A 240 11.15 7.38 -10.40
N ALA A 241 12.35 7.82 -10.03
CA ALA A 241 12.98 9.00 -10.65
C ALA A 241 13.11 8.90 -12.17
N ASP A 242 13.49 7.72 -12.67
CA ASP A 242 13.76 7.47 -14.09
C ASP A 242 12.51 7.07 -14.90
N ALA A 243 11.34 6.90 -14.23
CA ALA A 243 10.14 6.41 -14.89
C ALA A 243 9.28 7.57 -15.42
N MET A 244 8.94 7.53 -16.71
CA MET A 244 8.01 8.47 -17.30
C MET A 244 6.57 8.15 -16.88
N PRO A 245 5.75 9.15 -16.47
CA PRO A 245 4.35 8.91 -16.05
C PRO A 245 3.53 8.13 -17.10
N VAL A 246 3.70 8.41 -18.37
CA VAL A 246 3.01 7.69 -19.45
C VAL A 246 3.38 6.21 -19.50
N ALA A 247 4.65 5.87 -19.29
CA ALA A 247 5.10 4.48 -19.26
C ALA A 247 4.61 3.74 -18.01
N LEU A 248 4.52 4.45 -16.87
CA LEU A 248 3.92 3.92 -15.65
C LEU A 248 2.44 3.61 -15.85
N GLU A 249 1.70 4.51 -16.51
CA GLU A 249 0.29 4.33 -16.82
C GLU A 249 0.06 3.15 -17.77
N GLN A 250 0.80 3.08 -18.88
CA GLN A 250 0.70 1.97 -19.84
C GLN A 250 0.90 0.63 -19.15
N ARG A 251 1.96 0.51 -18.33
CA ARG A 251 2.22 -0.71 -17.57
C ARG A 251 1.11 -1.04 -16.56
N TYR A 252 0.55 -0.01 -15.91
CA TYR A 252 -0.50 -0.21 -14.92
C TYR A 252 -1.80 -0.72 -15.52
N VAL A 253 -2.22 -0.22 -16.67
CA VAL A 253 -3.45 -0.66 -17.33
C VAL A 253 -3.36 -2.09 -17.88
N GLU A 254 -2.14 -2.56 -18.17
CA GLU A 254 -1.89 -3.94 -18.59
C GLU A 254 -1.93 -4.95 -17.42
N ARG A 255 -1.69 -4.49 -16.18
CA ARG A 255 -1.65 -5.33 -14.99
C ARG A 255 -3.03 -5.79 -14.56
N GLU A 256 -3.12 -7.01 -14.03
CA GLU A 256 -4.35 -7.50 -13.42
C GLU A 256 -4.57 -6.85 -12.06
N VAL A 257 -5.58 -5.98 -11.95
CA VAL A 257 -5.91 -5.25 -10.71
C VAL A 257 -7.38 -5.48 -10.36
N ILE A 258 -7.61 -5.95 -9.12
CA ILE A 258 -8.95 -6.10 -8.54
C ILE A 258 -9.10 -5.09 -7.41
N TYR A 259 -10.10 -4.21 -7.52
CA TYR A 259 -10.47 -3.30 -6.45
C TYR A 259 -11.60 -3.92 -5.63
N LEU A 260 -11.38 -4.08 -4.33
CA LEU A 260 -12.41 -4.51 -3.38
C LEU A 260 -12.89 -3.28 -2.60
N LEU A 261 -14.13 -2.89 -2.81
CA LEU A 261 -14.72 -1.69 -2.21
C LEU A 261 -15.86 -2.07 -1.27
N GLY A 262 -15.65 -1.91 0.02
CA GLY A 262 -16.66 -2.19 1.03
C GLY A 262 -17.79 -1.18 1.01
N THR A 263 -19.03 -1.63 0.79
CA THR A 263 -20.20 -0.76 0.59
C THR A 263 -20.56 0.10 1.82
N LEU A 264 -20.08 -0.27 3.00
CA LEU A 264 -20.25 0.48 4.25
C LEU A 264 -19.03 1.33 4.65
N ASP A 265 -17.94 1.39 3.83
CA ASP A 265 -16.80 2.27 4.09
C ASP A 265 -17.06 3.70 3.60
N THR A 266 -18.14 4.29 4.14
CA THR A 266 -18.72 5.56 3.72
C THR A 266 -18.67 6.67 4.78
N ASN A 267 -17.88 6.46 5.86
CA ASN A 267 -17.76 7.46 6.92
C ASN A 267 -16.66 8.49 6.60
N PRO A 268 -16.98 9.77 6.32
CA PRO A 268 -16.00 10.82 6.06
C PRO A 268 -15.19 11.22 7.31
N GLU A 269 -15.72 10.90 8.50
CA GLU A 269 -15.06 11.21 9.78
C GLU A 269 -14.32 10.02 10.39
N HIS A 270 -14.16 8.92 9.64
CA HIS A 270 -13.45 7.75 10.13
C HIS A 270 -12.01 8.14 10.58
N PRO A 271 -11.56 7.74 11.79
CA PRO A 271 -10.27 8.19 12.36
C PRO A 271 -9.06 7.87 11.48
N ALA A 272 -9.07 6.73 10.80
CA ALA A 272 -7.99 6.31 9.92
C ALA A 272 -8.16 6.76 8.45
N LEU A 273 -9.15 7.62 8.14
CA LEU A 273 -9.30 8.18 6.79
C LEU A 273 -8.27 9.28 6.57
N ASP A 274 -7.61 9.29 5.43
CA ASP A 274 -6.79 10.42 4.99
C ASP A 274 -7.70 11.63 4.74
N LYS A 275 -7.55 12.67 5.58
CA LYS A 275 -8.34 13.90 5.56
C LYS A 275 -7.59 15.08 4.93
N SER A 276 -6.41 14.83 4.33
CA SER A 276 -5.68 15.85 3.59
C SER A 276 -6.52 16.41 2.43
N CYS A 277 -6.24 17.64 1.99
CA CYS A 277 -6.93 18.20 0.82
C CYS A 277 -6.66 17.38 -0.45
N MET A 278 -5.47 16.76 -0.57
CA MET A 278 -5.11 15.88 -1.67
C MET A 278 -6.03 14.66 -1.76
N ALA A 279 -6.31 14.02 -0.62
CA ALA A 279 -7.21 12.88 -0.56
C ALA A 279 -8.68 13.31 -0.70
N LYS A 280 -9.09 14.45 -0.11
CA LYS A 280 -10.44 15.01 -0.26
C LYS A 280 -10.76 15.36 -1.72
N ALA A 281 -9.76 15.78 -2.50
CA ALA A 281 -9.92 16.01 -3.94
C ALA A 281 -10.35 14.76 -4.72
N GLN A 282 -10.17 13.56 -4.16
CA GLN A 282 -10.56 12.27 -4.74
C GLN A 282 -11.99 11.84 -4.36
N GLY A 283 -12.56 12.44 -3.32
CA GLY A 283 -13.91 12.15 -2.82
C GLY A 283 -14.00 12.18 -1.28
N PRO A 284 -15.21 12.12 -0.72
CA PRO A 284 -15.44 12.32 0.71
C PRO A 284 -15.00 11.13 1.59
N TYR A 285 -15.07 9.89 1.10
CA TYR A 285 -14.76 8.66 1.85
C TYR A 285 -14.26 7.57 0.91
N ARG A 286 -13.75 6.46 1.47
CA ARG A 286 -13.00 5.44 0.70
C ARG A 286 -13.81 4.79 -0.42
N TYR A 287 -15.05 4.41 -0.15
CA TYR A 287 -15.93 3.80 -1.15
C TYR A 287 -16.12 4.74 -2.36
N ALA A 288 -16.44 6.04 -2.11
CA ALA A 288 -16.56 7.02 -3.17
C ALA A 288 -15.22 7.24 -3.92
N ARG A 289 -14.09 7.33 -3.20
CA ARG A 289 -12.77 7.50 -3.81
C ARG A 289 -12.42 6.33 -4.73
N GLY A 290 -12.77 5.11 -4.34
CA GLY A 290 -12.56 3.92 -5.16
C GLY A 290 -13.32 3.99 -6.48
N HIS A 291 -14.63 4.20 -6.43
CA HIS A 291 -15.46 4.33 -7.63
C HIS A 291 -15.04 5.51 -8.52
N ASN A 292 -14.72 6.64 -7.90
CA ASN A 292 -14.22 7.81 -8.62
C ASN A 292 -12.90 7.52 -9.36
N TYR A 293 -11.96 6.85 -8.69
CA TYR A 293 -10.68 6.46 -9.30
C TYR A 293 -10.88 5.52 -10.47
N VAL A 294 -11.67 4.47 -10.28
CA VAL A 294 -11.95 3.50 -11.34
C VAL A 294 -12.69 4.14 -12.51
N GLY A 295 -13.65 5.05 -12.23
CA GLY A 295 -14.33 5.82 -13.26
C GLY A 295 -13.40 6.70 -14.09
N VAL A 296 -12.34 7.25 -13.48
CA VAL A 296 -11.27 7.97 -14.21
C VAL A 296 -10.43 7.00 -15.03
N MET A 297 -10.02 5.87 -14.46
CA MET A 297 -9.22 4.85 -15.15
C MET A 297 -9.97 4.24 -16.34
N ALA A 298 -11.26 3.96 -16.21
CA ALA A 298 -12.09 3.43 -17.30
C ALA A 298 -12.15 4.35 -18.53
N LYS A 299 -12.03 5.67 -18.34
CA LYS A 299 -11.97 6.63 -19.46
C LYS A 299 -10.60 6.65 -20.14
N ARG A 300 -9.56 6.18 -19.47
CA ARG A 300 -8.17 6.19 -19.95
C ARG A 300 -7.74 4.84 -20.50
N ASP A 301 -8.37 3.77 -20.03
CA ASP A 301 -8.13 2.41 -20.47
C ASP A 301 -8.84 2.21 -21.83
N HIS A 302 -8.08 2.21 -22.89
CA HIS A 302 -8.53 2.11 -24.30
C HIS A 302 -9.36 0.85 -24.64
N GLY A 303 -10.19 0.37 -23.70
CA GLY A 303 -11.19 -0.68 -23.93
C GLY A 303 -10.73 -2.11 -23.61
N THR A 304 -9.59 -2.31 -22.95
CA THR A 304 -9.14 -3.62 -22.47
C THR A 304 -8.84 -3.58 -20.96
N PRO A 305 -9.88 -3.57 -20.12
CA PRO A 305 -9.63 -3.48 -18.67
C PRO A 305 -9.15 -4.83 -18.11
N ASN A 306 -7.87 -4.93 -17.78
CA ASN A 306 -7.38 -5.91 -16.80
C ASN A 306 -7.73 -5.49 -15.37
N HIS A 307 -8.55 -4.44 -15.23
CA HIS A 307 -9.01 -3.88 -13.97
C HIS A 307 -10.46 -4.28 -13.71
N ARG A 308 -10.71 -4.83 -12.54
CA ARG A 308 -12.05 -5.25 -12.09
C ARG A 308 -12.41 -4.54 -10.79
N VAL A 309 -13.67 -4.16 -10.63
CA VAL A 309 -14.20 -3.56 -9.40
C VAL A 309 -15.26 -4.47 -8.84
N TRP A 310 -15.13 -4.79 -7.57
CA TRP A 310 -16.09 -5.60 -6.86
C TRP A 310 -16.54 -4.88 -5.59
N ASP A 311 -17.82 -4.60 -5.52
CA ASP A 311 -18.46 -4.08 -4.32
C ASP A 311 -18.66 -5.21 -3.31
N VAL A 312 -18.08 -5.05 -2.12
CA VAL A 312 -18.17 -6.04 -1.06
C VAL A 312 -19.30 -5.65 -0.12
N ALA A 313 -20.46 -6.26 -0.34
CA ALA A 313 -21.71 -5.92 0.35
C ALA A 313 -21.57 -6.10 1.88
N GLY A 314 -22.04 -5.11 2.64
CA GLY A 314 -22.08 -5.14 4.11
C GLY A 314 -20.72 -5.00 4.81
N VAL A 315 -19.63 -4.76 4.10
CA VAL A 315 -18.28 -4.56 4.66
C VAL A 315 -17.98 -3.07 4.75
N GLY A 316 -17.54 -2.64 5.93
CA GLY A 316 -17.00 -1.31 6.19
C GLY A 316 -15.47 -1.28 6.08
N HIS A 317 -14.82 -0.45 6.94
CA HIS A 317 -13.36 -0.40 7.01
C HIS A 317 -12.80 -1.49 7.92
N ASP A 318 -12.86 -2.72 7.47
CA ASP A 318 -12.52 -3.93 8.23
C ASP A 318 -11.73 -4.89 7.33
N GLY A 319 -10.42 -5.03 7.61
CA GLY A 319 -9.51 -5.83 6.78
C GLY A 319 -9.80 -7.33 6.85
N ASP A 320 -10.20 -7.83 8.02
CA ASP A 320 -10.53 -9.24 8.21
C ASP A 320 -11.76 -9.62 7.39
N LYS A 321 -12.87 -8.87 7.56
CA LYS A 321 -14.10 -9.10 6.79
C LYS A 321 -13.87 -8.91 5.29
N MET A 322 -12.97 -8.00 4.89
CA MET A 322 -12.66 -7.79 3.49
C MET A 322 -11.98 -9.00 2.87
N LEU A 323 -10.90 -9.49 3.50
CA LEU A 323 -10.09 -10.60 2.98
C LEU A 323 -10.81 -11.95 3.07
N THR A 324 -11.67 -12.15 4.08
CA THR A 324 -12.42 -13.39 4.31
C THR A 324 -13.79 -13.41 3.63
N SER A 325 -14.22 -12.29 3.02
CA SER A 325 -15.47 -12.23 2.24
C SER A 325 -15.41 -13.13 1.01
N LYS A 326 -16.59 -13.43 0.43
CA LYS A 326 -16.64 -14.14 -0.87
C LYS A 326 -15.81 -13.45 -1.95
N CYS A 327 -15.84 -12.11 -1.99
CA CYS A 327 -15.04 -11.33 -2.94
C CYS A 327 -13.55 -11.37 -2.61
N GLY A 328 -13.18 -11.34 -1.33
CA GLY A 328 -11.81 -11.54 -0.87
C GLY A 328 -11.27 -12.90 -1.30
N LEU A 329 -12.01 -13.98 -1.03
CA LEU A 329 -11.63 -15.34 -1.43
C LEU A 329 -11.54 -15.48 -2.96
N ALA A 330 -12.46 -14.86 -3.71
CA ALA A 330 -12.39 -14.85 -5.17
C ALA A 330 -11.14 -14.10 -5.68
N ALA A 331 -10.80 -12.97 -5.09
CA ALA A 331 -9.64 -12.17 -5.49
C ALA A 331 -8.30 -12.84 -5.17
N LEU A 332 -8.23 -13.54 -4.02
CA LEU A 332 -7.01 -14.17 -3.52
C LEU A 332 -6.79 -15.58 -4.07
N PHE A 333 -7.87 -16.36 -4.27
CA PHE A 333 -7.78 -17.80 -4.54
C PHE A 333 -8.58 -18.27 -5.78
N ASP A 334 -9.20 -17.35 -6.53
CA ASP A 334 -10.09 -17.65 -7.66
C ASP A 334 -11.34 -18.47 -7.30
N ILE A 335 -11.76 -18.44 -6.03
CA ILE A 335 -12.97 -19.12 -5.58
C ILE A 335 -14.20 -18.41 -6.15
N PRO A 336 -15.12 -19.11 -6.85
CA PRO A 336 -16.32 -18.48 -7.39
C PRO A 336 -17.20 -17.85 -6.31
N GLY A 337 -17.89 -16.74 -6.63
CA GLY A 337 -18.87 -16.13 -5.72
C GLY A 337 -18.83 -14.61 -5.65
N CYS A 338 -17.96 -13.94 -6.41
CA CYS A 338 -17.94 -12.50 -6.54
C CYS A 338 -17.70 -12.09 -8.00
N GLY A 339 -18.34 -11.01 -8.46
CA GLY A 339 -18.15 -10.50 -9.82
C GLY A 339 -18.79 -11.34 -10.93
N ALA A 340 -19.63 -12.31 -10.59
CA ALA A 340 -20.29 -13.20 -11.56
C ALA A 340 -21.60 -12.64 -12.12
N GLU A 341 -22.08 -11.50 -11.64
CA GLU A 341 -23.28 -10.84 -12.17
C GLU A 341 -22.84 -9.73 -13.15
N ARG A 342 -22.81 -10.06 -14.44
CA ARG A 342 -22.90 -9.13 -15.57
C ARG A 342 -24.17 -9.41 -16.34
#